data_448290acd1f2b8fe0575c5ed4a7e9635
#
_entry.id   448290acd1f2b8fe0575c5ed4a7e9635
#
_cell.length_a   1.000
_cell.length_b   1.000
_cell.length_c   1.000
_cell.angle_alpha   90.00
_cell.angle_beta   90.00
_cell.angle_gamma   90.00
#
_symmetry.space_group_name_H-M   'P 1'
#
loop_
_entity.id
_entity.type
_entity.pdbx_description
1 polymer ?
#
loop_
_entity_poly.entity_id
_entity_poly.type
_entity_poly.pdbx_seq_one_letter_code
_entity_poly.pdbx_strand_id
1 'polypeptide(L)'
;ELMQRMLAHVERFDTNVIFDHIHDAELDHRPFHLHGDSATYTCDALVIATGASARYLGLPSEETYKGKGVSACATCDGFFYKDKPVAVIGGGNTAVEEALYLSNICSTVSLVHRREQLSNQLLKKAETGNVEILWNNTLDEVVGDTAGVTGIRIKDVNSGKKSTLDVHGVFIAIGHNPNTDIFKDKLEMDGGYIVANGGLNGEATATSIPGVFAAGDVTDHVYRQAVTSAGSGCMAALDAERFLTEQSN
;
A
#
# COMPACT_ATOMS: atom_id res chain seq x y z
N GLU A 1 -17.55 1.57 9.37
CA GLU A 1 -18.15 2.84 9.84
C GLU A 1 -17.62 4.05 9.08
N LEU A 2 -16.26 4.30 9.02
CA LEU A 2 -15.71 5.49 8.32
C LEU A 2 -16.11 5.54 6.84
N MET A 3 -15.92 4.44 6.09
CA MET A 3 -16.29 4.39 4.66
C MET A 3 -17.78 4.61 4.44
N GLN A 4 -18.64 4.09 5.31
CA GLN A 4 -20.08 4.32 5.23
C GLN A 4 -20.43 5.81 5.45
N ARG A 5 -19.74 6.48 6.38
CA ARG A 5 -19.91 7.94 6.60
C ARG A 5 -19.42 8.76 5.41
N MET A 6 -18.30 8.35 4.78
CA MET A 6 -17.80 9.01 3.56
C MET A 6 -18.78 8.82 2.39
N LEU A 7 -19.30 7.61 2.20
CA LEU A 7 -20.32 7.32 1.18
C LEU A 7 -21.56 8.19 1.39
N ALA A 8 -22.15 8.17 2.58
CA ALA A 8 -23.30 8.99 2.91
C ALA A 8 -23.04 10.51 2.75
N HIS A 9 -21.78 10.94 2.92
CA HIS A 9 -21.41 12.34 2.71
C HIS A 9 -21.42 12.73 1.22
N VAL A 10 -20.83 11.92 0.34
CA VAL A 10 -20.78 12.24 -1.09
C VAL A 10 -22.16 12.14 -1.75
N GLU A 11 -23.00 11.21 -1.32
CA GLU A 11 -24.39 11.09 -1.77
C GLU A 11 -25.24 12.35 -1.52
N ARG A 12 -24.89 13.13 -0.49
CA ARG A 12 -25.57 14.44 -0.20
C ARG A 12 -25.30 15.51 -1.25
N PHE A 13 -24.32 15.31 -2.11
CA PHE A 13 -23.96 16.21 -3.21
C PHE A 13 -24.37 15.63 -4.57
N ASP A 14 -25.36 14.76 -4.59
CA ASP A 14 -25.89 14.11 -5.80
C ASP A 14 -24.81 13.35 -6.60
N THR A 15 -23.74 12.90 -5.90
CA THR A 15 -22.69 12.07 -6.51
C THR A 15 -23.25 10.69 -6.79
N ASN A 16 -23.18 10.26 -8.05
CA ASN A 16 -23.58 8.92 -8.45
C ASN A 16 -22.43 7.93 -8.13
N VAL A 17 -22.66 7.05 -7.14
CA VAL A 17 -21.71 6.00 -6.77
C VAL A 17 -22.13 4.70 -7.39
N ILE A 18 -21.31 4.18 -8.31
CA ILE A 18 -21.59 2.94 -9.05
C ILE A 18 -20.63 1.85 -8.55
N PHE A 19 -21.20 0.74 -8.08
CA PHE A 19 -20.44 -0.44 -7.66
C PHE A 19 -20.21 -1.34 -8.86
N ASP A 20 -19.12 -1.09 -9.57
CA ASP A 20 -18.70 -1.89 -10.73
C ASP A 20 -17.16 -2.05 -10.71
N HIS A 21 -16.65 -3.05 -11.40
CA HIS A 21 -15.24 -3.31 -11.57
C HIS A 21 -14.83 -2.90 -12.99
N ILE A 22 -14.00 -1.85 -13.09
CA ILE A 22 -13.44 -1.40 -14.37
C ILE A 22 -12.23 -2.26 -14.72
N HIS A 23 -12.29 -2.92 -15.86
CA HIS A 23 -11.24 -3.83 -16.33
C HIS A 23 -10.46 -3.30 -17.54
N ASP A 24 -10.93 -2.23 -18.19
CA ASP A 24 -10.20 -1.54 -19.27
C ASP A 24 -10.60 -0.05 -19.35
N ALA A 25 -9.72 0.77 -19.92
CA ALA A 25 -9.92 2.19 -20.15
C ALA A 25 -9.36 2.63 -21.49
N GLU A 26 -10.18 3.22 -22.35
CA GLU A 26 -9.77 3.84 -23.61
C GLU A 26 -9.56 5.34 -23.37
N LEU A 27 -8.29 5.78 -23.48
CA LEU A 27 -7.88 7.15 -23.16
C LEU A 27 -7.36 7.95 -24.37
N ASP A 28 -7.45 7.37 -25.57
CA ASP A 28 -6.90 7.95 -26.80
C ASP A 28 -7.72 9.14 -27.33
N HIS A 29 -9.00 9.20 -27.01
CA HIS A 29 -9.94 10.23 -27.45
C HIS A 29 -11.01 10.53 -26.39
N ARG A 30 -11.65 11.70 -26.50
CA ARG A 30 -12.77 12.09 -25.64
C ARG A 30 -14.10 11.89 -26.35
N PRO A 31 -15.17 11.55 -25.59
CA PRO A 31 -15.12 11.19 -24.17
C PRO A 31 -14.28 9.93 -23.95
N PHE A 32 -13.57 9.85 -22.81
CA PHE A 32 -12.89 8.63 -22.40
C PHE A 32 -13.89 7.52 -22.11
N HIS A 33 -13.55 6.27 -22.45
CA HIS A 33 -14.40 5.12 -22.22
C HIS A 33 -13.80 4.21 -21.14
N LEU A 34 -14.60 3.85 -20.14
CA LEU A 34 -14.24 2.94 -19.07
C LEU A 34 -15.14 1.70 -19.16
N HIS A 35 -14.54 0.54 -19.38
CA HIS A 35 -15.26 -0.71 -19.52
C HIS A 35 -15.34 -1.43 -18.18
N GLY A 36 -16.56 -1.55 -17.64
CA GLY A 36 -16.86 -2.27 -16.42
C GLY A 36 -17.48 -3.64 -16.69
N ASP A 37 -17.63 -4.44 -15.65
CA ASP A 37 -18.28 -5.74 -15.73
C ASP A 37 -19.79 -5.61 -16.09
N SER A 38 -20.42 -4.51 -15.67
CA SER A 38 -21.85 -4.27 -15.85
C SER A 38 -22.17 -3.33 -17.01
N ALA A 39 -21.32 -2.34 -17.27
CA ALA A 39 -21.57 -1.30 -18.27
C ALA A 39 -20.28 -0.64 -18.77
N THR A 40 -20.41 0.16 -19.86
CA THR A 40 -19.38 1.10 -20.29
C THR A 40 -19.75 2.51 -19.84
N TYR A 41 -18.82 3.20 -19.23
CA TYR A 41 -18.97 4.57 -18.73
C TYR A 41 -18.16 5.53 -19.58
N THR A 42 -18.62 6.76 -19.74
CA THR A 42 -17.91 7.79 -20.47
C THR A 42 -17.69 9.03 -19.61
N CYS A 43 -16.54 9.70 -19.81
CA CYS A 43 -16.23 10.95 -19.11
C CYS A 43 -15.31 11.85 -19.94
N ASP A 44 -15.38 13.16 -19.67
CA ASP A 44 -14.50 14.16 -20.28
C ASP A 44 -13.25 14.44 -19.44
N ALA A 45 -13.30 14.11 -18.14
CA ALA A 45 -12.17 14.09 -17.21
C ALA A 45 -12.22 12.84 -16.34
N LEU A 46 -11.05 12.26 -16.04
CA LEU A 46 -10.90 11.04 -15.25
C LEU A 46 -9.96 11.28 -14.08
N VAL A 47 -10.37 10.91 -12.88
CA VAL A 47 -9.48 10.82 -11.70
C VAL A 47 -9.25 9.36 -11.35
N ILE A 48 -8.00 8.91 -11.42
CA ILE A 48 -7.60 7.55 -11.07
C ILE A 48 -7.20 7.53 -9.59
N ALA A 49 -7.95 6.79 -8.77
CA ALA A 49 -7.73 6.67 -7.34
C ALA A 49 -7.77 5.19 -6.90
N THR A 50 -7.21 4.29 -7.72
CA THR A 50 -7.28 2.83 -7.55
C THR A 50 -6.38 2.30 -6.45
N GLY A 51 -5.48 3.14 -5.91
CA GLY A 51 -4.62 2.80 -4.78
C GLY A 51 -3.51 1.80 -5.10
N ALA A 52 -2.99 1.18 -4.04
CA ALA A 52 -1.98 0.13 -4.11
C ALA A 52 -2.31 -0.99 -3.12
N SER A 53 -1.98 -2.21 -3.48
CA SER A 53 -2.22 -3.40 -2.67
C SER A 53 -0.92 -3.87 -2.03
N ALA A 54 -0.94 -4.10 -0.71
CA ALA A 54 0.19 -4.71 -0.02
C ALA A 54 0.42 -6.13 -0.53
N ARG A 55 1.69 -6.48 -0.70
CA ARG A 55 2.08 -7.86 -1.02
C ARG A 55 2.10 -8.71 0.23
N TYR A 56 1.55 -9.91 0.11
CA TYR A 56 1.62 -10.97 1.10
C TYR A 56 2.35 -12.18 0.53
N LEU A 57 2.77 -13.10 1.39
CA LEU A 57 3.44 -14.34 0.96
C LEU A 57 2.44 -15.37 0.41
N GLY A 58 1.14 -15.15 0.64
CA GLY A 58 0.07 -16.04 0.20
C GLY A 58 -0.14 -17.24 1.14
N LEU A 59 0.30 -17.14 2.39
CA LEU A 59 0.07 -18.16 3.39
C LEU A 59 -1.38 -18.08 3.91
N PRO A 60 -2.11 -19.21 4.03
CA PRO A 60 -3.46 -19.20 4.60
C PRO A 60 -3.51 -18.60 6.01
N SER A 61 -2.43 -18.73 6.78
CA SER A 61 -2.33 -18.16 8.11
C SER A 61 -2.21 -16.63 8.11
N GLU A 62 -1.62 -16.02 7.07
CA GLU A 62 -1.63 -14.55 6.92
C GLU A 62 -3.06 -14.04 6.82
N GLU A 63 -3.88 -14.66 5.97
CA GLU A 63 -5.27 -14.25 5.77
C GLU A 63 -6.12 -14.47 7.02
N THR A 64 -5.88 -15.56 7.77
CA THR A 64 -6.58 -15.86 9.03
C THR A 64 -6.37 -14.78 10.08
N TYR A 65 -5.15 -14.23 10.17
CA TYR A 65 -4.77 -13.26 11.20
C TYR A 65 -4.63 -11.82 10.68
N LYS A 66 -5.01 -11.55 9.46
CA LYS A 66 -5.05 -10.20 8.89
C LYS A 66 -5.97 -9.29 9.71
N GLY A 67 -5.43 -8.18 10.20
CA GLY A 67 -6.11 -7.29 11.14
C GLY A 67 -6.26 -7.85 12.57
N LYS A 68 -5.70 -9.04 12.85
CA LYS A 68 -5.66 -9.66 14.19
C LYS A 68 -4.23 -10.02 14.60
N GLY A 69 -3.26 -9.26 14.14
CA GLY A 69 -1.85 -9.47 14.41
C GLY A 69 -0.98 -9.49 13.16
N VAL A 70 -1.54 -9.71 11.97
CA VAL A 70 -0.84 -9.56 10.69
C VAL A 70 -1.20 -8.21 10.07
N SER A 71 -0.19 -7.40 9.76
CA SER A 71 -0.29 -6.08 9.14
C SER A 71 0.75 -5.92 8.03
N ALA A 72 0.56 -4.94 7.16
CA ALA A 72 1.52 -4.51 6.14
C ALA A 72 1.88 -3.02 6.28
N CYS A 73 1.63 -2.43 7.46
CA CYS A 73 1.91 -1.02 7.73
C CYS A 73 2.31 -0.81 9.20
N ALA A 74 3.60 -0.68 9.46
CA ALA A 74 4.10 -0.46 10.82
C ALA A 74 3.66 0.89 11.41
N THR A 75 3.60 1.93 10.60
CA THR A 75 3.15 3.26 11.05
C THR A 75 1.66 3.30 11.37
N CYS A 76 0.85 2.43 10.74
CA CYS A 76 -0.58 2.33 10.99
C CYS A 76 -0.89 1.56 12.28
N ASP A 77 -0.25 0.41 12.45
CA ASP A 77 -0.65 -0.59 13.44
C ASP A 77 0.38 -0.83 14.56
N GLY A 78 1.60 -0.32 14.41
CA GLY A 78 2.71 -0.59 15.35
C GLY A 78 2.40 -0.21 16.80
N PHE A 79 1.62 0.84 17.01
CA PHE A 79 1.25 1.29 18.34
C PHE A 79 0.42 0.28 19.14
N PHE A 80 -0.35 -0.60 18.47
CA PHE A 80 -1.10 -1.67 19.15
C PHE A 80 -0.20 -2.73 19.79
N TYR A 81 1.07 -2.76 19.42
CA TYR A 81 2.09 -3.71 19.89
C TYR A 81 3.14 -3.04 20.79
N LYS A 82 2.80 -1.90 21.38
CA LYS A 82 3.68 -1.21 22.32
C LYS A 82 4.11 -2.18 23.43
N ASP A 83 5.43 -2.18 23.71
CA ASP A 83 6.10 -3.02 24.71
C ASP A 83 5.92 -4.55 24.51
N LYS A 84 5.53 -4.99 23.30
CA LYS A 84 5.40 -6.41 22.92
C LYS A 84 6.44 -6.80 21.87
N PRO A 85 6.83 -8.09 21.80
CA PRO A 85 7.69 -8.60 20.73
C PRO A 85 6.91 -8.67 19.40
N VAL A 86 7.56 -8.29 18.31
CA VAL A 86 7.00 -8.32 16.95
C VAL A 86 7.99 -8.89 15.94
N ALA A 87 7.48 -9.35 14.80
CA ALA A 87 8.29 -9.75 13.67
C ALA A 87 8.03 -8.86 12.46
N VAL A 88 9.08 -8.55 11.68
CA VAL A 88 9.01 -7.91 10.37
C VAL A 88 9.52 -8.91 9.33
N ILE A 89 8.74 -9.15 8.30
CA ILE A 89 9.08 -10.09 7.23
C ILE A 89 9.47 -9.32 5.99
N GLY A 90 10.74 -9.41 5.61
CA GLY A 90 11.25 -8.69 4.45
C GLY A 90 12.76 -8.49 4.48
N GLY A 91 13.29 -7.61 3.64
CA GLY A 91 14.74 -7.33 3.58
C GLY A 91 15.08 -6.22 2.58
N GLY A 92 14.07 -5.50 2.11
CA GLY A 92 14.23 -4.24 1.38
C GLY A 92 14.29 -3.04 2.32
N ASN A 93 14.42 -1.84 1.75
CA ASN A 93 14.43 -0.58 2.51
C ASN A 93 13.23 -0.47 3.44
N THR A 94 12.02 -0.71 2.93
CA THR A 94 10.78 -0.67 3.69
C THR A 94 10.82 -1.57 4.93
N ALA A 95 11.31 -2.82 4.79
CA ALA A 95 11.36 -3.75 5.92
C ALA A 95 12.29 -3.26 7.04
N VAL A 96 13.41 -2.66 6.67
CA VAL A 96 14.35 -2.10 7.66
C VAL A 96 13.81 -0.82 8.29
N GLU A 97 13.20 0.05 7.51
CA GLU A 97 12.57 1.28 8.02
C GLU A 97 11.42 0.96 8.97
N GLU A 98 10.57 -0.02 8.63
CA GLU A 98 9.51 -0.51 9.51
C GLU A 98 10.07 -1.15 10.79
N ALA A 99 11.12 -1.98 10.68
CA ALA A 99 11.76 -2.59 11.85
C ALA A 99 12.35 -1.52 12.78
N LEU A 100 12.99 -0.49 12.23
CA LEU A 100 13.52 0.64 13.00
C LEU A 100 12.42 1.49 13.64
N TYR A 101 11.32 1.72 12.94
CA TYR A 101 10.17 2.40 13.51
C TYR A 101 9.60 1.63 14.70
N LEU A 102 9.37 0.33 14.50
CA LEU A 102 8.85 -0.57 15.55
C LEU A 102 9.82 -0.73 16.72
N SER A 103 11.12 -0.64 16.50
CA SER A 103 12.12 -0.73 17.57
C SER A 103 11.99 0.36 18.63
N ASN A 104 11.39 1.51 18.28
CA ASN A 104 11.12 2.59 19.22
C ASN A 104 9.83 2.38 20.05
N ILE A 105 9.03 1.41 19.69
CA ILE A 105 7.68 1.21 20.26
C ILE A 105 7.58 -0.16 20.95
N CYS A 106 8.13 -1.20 20.30
CA CYS A 106 8.00 -2.59 20.71
C CYS A 106 9.16 -3.03 21.61
N SER A 107 8.98 -4.10 22.39
CA SER A 107 10.04 -4.62 23.29
C SER A 107 11.21 -5.23 22.52
N THR A 108 10.93 -5.98 21.46
CA THR A 108 11.90 -6.58 20.53
C THR A 108 11.31 -6.65 19.13
N VAL A 109 12.17 -6.56 18.11
CA VAL A 109 11.79 -6.68 16.71
C VAL A 109 12.65 -7.74 16.05
N SER A 110 12.04 -8.82 15.57
CA SER A 110 12.72 -9.86 14.79
C SER A 110 12.55 -9.60 13.30
N LEU A 111 13.62 -9.14 12.63
CA LEU A 111 13.62 -8.95 11.18
C LEU A 111 13.96 -10.26 10.47
N VAL A 112 12.98 -10.92 9.89
CA VAL A 112 13.13 -12.20 9.19
C VAL A 112 13.49 -11.95 7.73
N HIS A 113 14.71 -12.31 7.35
CA HIS A 113 15.22 -12.09 6.00
C HIS A 113 15.74 -13.39 5.35
N ARG A 114 15.28 -13.65 4.12
CA ARG A 114 15.56 -14.90 3.39
C ARG A 114 16.97 -15.03 2.81
N ARG A 115 17.81 -14.00 2.92
CA ARG A 115 19.18 -13.95 2.39
C ARG A 115 20.16 -13.52 3.47
N GLU A 116 21.47 -13.59 3.19
CA GLU A 116 22.55 -13.17 4.10
C GLU A 116 23.03 -11.73 3.88
N GLN A 117 22.33 -10.95 3.05
CA GLN A 117 22.76 -9.59 2.70
C GLN A 117 21.63 -8.60 2.79
N LEU A 118 21.85 -7.59 3.62
CA LEU A 118 21.23 -6.27 3.54
C LEU A 118 22.28 -5.28 3.01
N SER A 119 21.85 -4.13 2.48
CA SER A 119 22.81 -3.08 2.15
C SER A 119 23.56 -2.63 3.42
N ASN A 120 24.84 -2.26 3.29
CA ASN A 120 25.67 -1.83 4.43
C ASN A 120 25.05 -0.65 5.21
N GLN A 121 24.28 0.23 4.55
CA GLN A 121 23.57 1.31 5.21
C GLN A 121 22.42 0.80 6.08
N LEU A 122 21.73 -0.22 5.61
CA LEU A 122 20.61 -0.84 6.34
C LEU A 122 21.10 -1.67 7.53
N LEU A 123 22.24 -2.39 7.38
CA LEU A 123 22.87 -3.13 8.48
C LEU A 123 23.23 -2.23 9.65
N LYS A 124 23.94 -1.12 9.40
CA LYS A 124 24.33 -0.17 10.45
C LYS A 124 23.15 0.42 11.21
N LYS A 125 22.01 0.58 10.53
CA LYS A 125 20.77 1.04 11.16
C LYS A 125 20.11 -0.05 12.00
N ALA A 126 20.08 -1.29 11.51
CA ALA A 126 19.46 -2.43 12.20
C ALA A 126 20.26 -2.93 13.41
N GLU A 127 21.58 -2.73 13.43
CA GLU A 127 22.46 -3.10 14.57
C GLU A 127 22.29 -2.19 15.79
N THR A 128 21.55 -1.08 15.67
CA THR A 128 21.28 -0.15 16.77
C THR A 128 19.91 -0.44 17.37
N GLY A 129 19.91 -0.94 18.63
CA GLY A 129 18.68 -1.10 19.39
C GLY A 129 18.28 -2.57 19.64
N ASN A 130 16.98 -2.82 19.73
CA ASN A 130 16.36 -4.12 20.03
C ASN A 130 15.90 -4.86 18.76
N VAL A 131 16.55 -4.63 17.62
CA VAL A 131 16.29 -5.33 16.37
C VAL A 131 17.24 -6.51 16.23
N GLU A 132 16.69 -7.72 16.11
CA GLU A 132 17.43 -8.95 15.81
C GLU A 132 17.18 -9.33 14.35
N ILE A 133 18.24 -9.57 13.57
CA ILE A 133 18.11 -10.02 12.18
C ILE A 133 18.26 -11.54 12.10
N LEU A 134 17.21 -12.18 11.63
CA LEU A 134 17.17 -13.62 11.40
C LEU A 134 17.44 -13.93 9.93
N TRP A 135 18.72 -14.12 9.63
CA TRP A 135 19.21 -14.40 8.29
C TRP A 135 18.79 -15.78 7.79
N ASN A 136 18.66 -15.91 6.47
CA ASN A 136 18.32 -17.17 5.79
C ASN A 136 17.02 -17.80 6.28
N ASN A 137 16.09 -16.98 6.75
CA ASN A 137 14.80 -17.46 7.23
C ASN A 137 13.64 -16.88 6.42
N THR A 138 12.62 -17.69 6.23
CA THR A 138 11.33 -17.29 5.67
C THR A 138 10.21 -17.57 6.68
N LEU A 139 9.14 -16.80 6.58
CA LEU A 139 7.90 -17.12 7.30
C LEU A 139 7.31 -18.41 6.73
N ASP A 140 7.08 -19.41 7.58
CA ASP A 140 6.43 -20.68 7.22
C ASP A 140 4.95 -20.66 7.61
N GLU A 141 4.63 -20.08 8.77
CA GLU A 141 3.26 -19.97 9.27
C GLU A 141 3.14 -18.89 10.34
N VAL A 142 2.02 -18.21 10.36
CA VAL A 142 1.61 -17.38 11.51
C VAL A 142 0.79 -18.25 12.45
N VAL A 143 1.11 -18.21 13.74
CA VAL A 143 0.47 -18.99 14.79
C VAL A 143 -0.31 -18.05 15.71
N GLY A 144 -1.49 -18.46 16.11
CA GLY A 144 -2.32 -17.67 17.00
C GLY A 144 -3.56 -18.41 17.48
N ASP A 145 -4.39 -17.70 18.19
CA ASP A 145 -5.65 -18.18 18.74
C ASP A 145 -6.83 -17.25 18.34
N THR A 146 -7.94 -17.36 19.02
CA THR A 146 -9.14 -16.53 18.76
C THR A 146 -8.92 -15.05 19.04
N ALA A 147 -7.92 -14.69 19.88
CA ALA A 147 -7.58 -13.32 20.22
C ALA A 147 -6.60 -12.67 19.22
N GLY A 148 -5.90 -13.49 18.43
CA GLY A 148 -4.95 -13.01 17.41
C GLY A 148 -3.63 -13.78 17.41
N VAL A 149 -2.58 -13.13 16.86
CA VAL A 149 -1.24 -13.72 16.75
C VAL A 149 -0.59 -13.91 18.09
N THR A 150 -0.05 -15.12 18.32
CA THR A 150 0.75 -15.50 19.50
C THR A 150 2.19 -15.87 19.14
N GLY A 151 2.47 -16.08 17.84
CA GLY A 151 3.79 -16.44 17.38
C GLY A 151 3.88 -16.62 15.85
N ILE A 152 5.08 -16.92 15.40
CA ILE A 152 5.34 -17.33 14.02
C ILE A 152 6.20 -18.57 13.99
N ARG A 153 6.03 -19.38 12.97
CA ARG A 153 6.98 -20.41 12.59
C ARG A 153 7.80 -19.92 11.40
N ILE A 154 9.12 -19.90 11.57
CA ILE A 154 10.07 -19.60 10.52
C ILE A 154 10.78 -20.85 10.05
N LYS A 155 11.26 -20.82 8.81
CA LYS A 155 11.99 -21.91 8.18
C LYS A 155 13.32 -21.40 7.64
N ASP A 156 14.43 -22.01 8.08
CA ASP A 156 15.74 -21.77 7.51
C ASP A 156 15.80 -22.30 6.07
N VAL A 157 16.20 -21.44 5.14
CA VAL A 157 16.17 -21.76 3.70
C VAL A 157 17.23 -22.75 3.27
N ASN A 158 18.34 -22.85 4.03
CA ASN A 158 19.47 -23.74 3.71
C ASN A 158 19.25 -25.14 4.27
N SER A 159 18.86 -25.24 5.53
CA SER A 159 18.71 -26.53 6.24
C SER A 159 17.28 -27.07 6.22
N GLY A 160 16.29 -26.22 5.92
CA GLY A 160 14.88 -26.57 6.04
C GLY A 160 14.38 -26.68 7.50
N LYS A 161 15.24 -26.44 8.49
CA LYS A 161 14.87 -26.49 9.91
C LYS A 161 13.84 -25.44 10.23
N LYS A 162 12.80 -25.82 10.97
CA LYS A 162 11.76 -24.92 11.46
C LYS A 162 12.00 -24.57 12.92
N SER A 163 11.71 -23.32 13.27
CA SER A 163 11.73 -22.82 14.65
C SER A 163 10.54 -21.88 14.88
N THR A 164 10.15 -21.72 16.13
CA THR A 164 9.02 -20.86 16.52
C THR A 164 9.55 -19.66 17.28
N LEU A 165 8.95 -18.49 17.03
CA LEU A 165 9.19 -17.24 17.74
C LEU A 165 7.88 -16.78 18.37
N ASP A 166 7.93 -16.40 19.63
CA ASP A 166 6.80 -15.81 20.33
C ASP A 166 6.73 -14.33 19.99
N VAL A 167 5.70 -13.94 19.23
CA VAL A 167 5.45 -12.55 18.81
C VAL A 167 3.95 -12.27 18.86
N HIS A 168 3.59 -11.01 19.10
CA HIS A 168 2.19 -10.57 19.14
C HIS A 168 1.75 -9.87 17.86
N GLY A 169 2.69 -9.45 17.02
CA GLY A 169 2.43 -8.80 15.73
C GLY A 169 3.42 -9.25 14.67
N VAL A 170 2.94 -9.33 13.43
CA VAL A 170 3.73 -9.69 12.24
C VAL A 170 3.49 -8.65 11.16
N PHE A 171 4.54 -7.96 10.75
CA PHE A 171 4.50 -6.93 9.73
C PHE A 171 5.09 -7.48 8.43
N ILE A 172 4.25 -7.59 7.39
CA ILE A 172 4.66 -8.12 6.09
C ILE A 172 5.16 -6.97 5.24
N ALA A 173 6.48 -6.80 5.16
CA ALA A 173 7.17 -5.69 4.52
C ALA A 173 7.90 -6.12 3.24
N ILE A 174 7.18 -6.77 2.31
CA ILE A 174 7.71 -7.27 1.04
C ILE A 174 7.31 -6.43 -0.18
N GLY A 175 6.79 -5.22 0.08
CA GLY A 175 6.43 -4.23 -0.92
C GLY A 175 4.94 -4.14 -1.22
N HIS A 176 4.61 -3.29 -2.17
CA HIS A 176 3.25 -3.03 -2.64
C HIS A 176 3.19 -3.16 -4.16
N ASN A 177 2.00 -3.42 -4.68
CA ASN A 177 1.67 -3.34 -6.10
C ASN A 177 0.67 -2.21 -6.29
N PRO A 178 0.97 -1.17 -7.07
CA PRO A 178 -0.04 -0.20 -7.45
C PRO A 178 -1.10 -0.88 -8.34
N ASN A 179 -2.35 -0.47 -8.18
CA ASN A 179 -3.47 -1.03 -8.95
C ASN A 179 -3.61 -0.27 -10.28
N THR A 180 -2.70 -0.54 -11.21
CA THR A 180 -2.49 0.22 -12.45
C THR A 180 -2.52 -0.63 -13.72
N ASP A 181 -2.81 -1.92 -13.61
CA ASP A 181 -2.68 -2.87 -14.73
C ASP A 181 -3.47 -2.44 -15.98
N ILE A 182 -4.68 -1.88 -15.80
CA ILE A 182 -5.53 -1.41 -16.90
C ILE A 182 -5.02 -0.14 -17.60
N PHE A 183 -4.06 0.57 -16.99
CA PHE A 183 -3.44 1.79 -17.53
C PHE A 183 -2.04 1.55 -18.07
N LYS A 184 -1.54 0.31 -18.00
CA LYS A 184 -0.24 -0.07 -18.52
C LYS A 184 -0.18 0.23 -20.03
N ASP A 185 0.95 0.77 -20.47
CA ASP A 185 1.20 1.20 -21.85
C ASP A 185 0.28 2.36 -22.35
N LYS A 186 -0.57 2.92 -21.49
CA LYS A 186 -1.45 4.06 -21.77
C LYS A 186 -1.00 5.34 -21.07
N LEU A 187 -0.46 5.23 -19.85
CA LEU A 187 0.04 6.34 -19.06
C LEU A 187 1.52 6.17 -18.74
N GLU A 188 2.20 7.30 -18.54
CA GLU A 188 3.58 7.28 -18.02
C GLU A 188 3.61 6.71 -16.60
N MET A 189 4.53 5.76 -16.36
CA MET A 189 4.68 5.07 -15.08
C MET A 189 6.13 4.98 -14.65
N ASP A 190 6.35 5.05 -13.33
CA ASP A 190 7.64 4.74 -12.68
C ASP A 190 7.44 3.63 -11.66
N GLY A 191 8.16 2.51 -11.82
CA GLY A 191 8.01 1.35 -10.94
C GLY A 191 6.58 0.78 -10.87
N GLY A 192 5.75 1.04 -11.89
CA GLY A 192 4.34 0.65 -11.96
C GLY A 192 3.37 1.68 -11.36
N TYR A 193 3.86 2.72 -10.69
CA TYR A 193 3.06 3.84 -10.20
C TYR A 193 2.82 4.86 -11.30
N ILE A 194 1.63 5.47 -11.34
CA ILE A 194 1.32 6.52 -12.32
C ILE A 194 2.14 7.77 -11.99
N VAL A 195 2.82 8.32 -12.99
CA VAL A 195 3.56 9.58 -12.85
C VAL A 195 2.56 10.74 -12.91
N ALA A 196 2.62 11.62 -11.90
CA ALA A 196 1.89 12.87 -11.85
C ALA A 196 2.86 14.07 -11.80
N ASN A 197 2.45 15.24 -12.30
CA ASN A 197 3.33 16.39 -12.51
C ASN A 197 4.00 16.93 -11.26
N GLY A 198 3.35 16.86 -10.07
CA GLY A 198 3.86 17.51 -8.87
C GLY A 198 3.58 19.03 -8.83
N GLY A 199 3.45 19.59 -7.63
CA GLY A 199 2.59 20.71 -7.35
C GLY A 199 3.09 22.15 -7.37
N LEU A 200 4.22 22.54 -7.96
CA LEU A 200 4.67 23.92 -7.85
C LEU A 200 3.88 24.94 -8.72
N ASN A 201 3.31 24.50 -9.84
CA ASN A 201 2.67 25.38 -10.83
C ASN A 201 1.17 25.09 -11.04
N GLY A 202 0.53 24.34 -10.13
CA GLY A 202 -0.80 23.77 -10.36
C GLY A 202 -0.72 22.44 -11.12
N GLU A 203 -1.90 21.85 -11.39
CA GLU A 203 -2.03 20.56 -12.08
C GLU A 203 -1.17 19.43 -11.46
N ALA A 204 -1.06 19.47 -10.13
CA ALA A 204 -0.19 18.56 -9.38
C ALA A 204 -0.49 17.09 -9.64
N THR A 205 -1.73 16.77 -9.97
CA THR A 205 -2.26 15.41 -10.15
C THR A 205 -2.45 15.03 -11.62
N ALA A 206 -2.14 15.94 -12.56
CA ALA A 206 -2.21 15.68 -13.99
C ALA A 206 -1.20 14.60 -14.41
N THR A 207 -1.66 13.68 -15.24
CA THR A 207 -0.85 12.60 -15.82
C THR A 207 -0.32 12.97 -17.21
N SER A 208 0.27 12.02 -17.91
CA SER A 208 0.75 12.20 -19.30
C SER A 208 -0.37 12.46 -20.32
N ILE A 209 -1.64 12.22 -19.97
CA ILE A 209 -2.80 12.47 -20.83
C ILE A 209 -3.60 13.64 -20.27
N PRO A 210 -3.81 14.74 -21.03
CA PRO A 210 -4.63 15.87 -20.59
C PRO A 210 -6.05 15.43 -20.23
N GLY A 211 -6.56 15.87 -19.07
CA GLY A 211 -7.87 15.48 -18.53
C GLY A 211 -7.88 14.16 -17.78
N VAL A 212 -6.72 13.47 -17.66
CA VAL A 212 -6.53 12.31 -16.79
C VAL A 212 -5.66 12.71 -15.61
N PHE A 213 -6.17 12.52 -14.42
CA PHE A 213 -5.54 12.85 -13.14
C PHE A 213 -5.36 11.58 -12.31
N ALA A 214 -4.37 11.56 -11.42
CA ALA A 214 -4.15 10.44 -10.52
C ALA A 214 -3.86 10.90 -9.10
N ALA A 215 -4.39 10.21 -8.09
CA ALA A 215 -4.28 10.60 -6.69
C ALA A 215 -4.23 9.38 -5.76
N GLY A 216 -3.60 9.57 -4.60
CA GLY A 216 -3.46 8.54 -3.57
C GLY A 216 -2.34 7.55 -3.86
N ASP A 217 -2.44 6.36 -3.27
CA ASP A 217 -1.38 5.36 -3.30
C ASP A 217 -1.03 4.84 -4.70
N VAL A 218 -1.86 5.11 -5.70
CA VAL A 218 -1.59 4.78 -7.11
C VAL A 218 -0.44 5.60 -7.70
N THR A 219 -0.12 6.76 -7.09
CA THR A 219 1.01 7.64 -7.43
C THR A 219 2.08 7.68 -6.35
N ASP A 220 1.75 7.28 -5.11
CA ASP A 220 2.61 7.44 -3.94
C ASP A 220 3.30 6.11 -3.57
N HIS A 221 4.54 5.95 -4.05
CA HIS A 221 5.36 4.79 -3.67
C HIS A 221 6.14 4.98 -2.34
N VAL A 222 6.04 6.16 -1.72
CA VAL A 222 6.83 6.55 -0.54
C VAL A 222 6.02 6.49 0.75
N TYR A 223 4.96 7.28 0.85
CA TYR A 223 4.24 7.49 2.11
C TYR A 223 3.07 6.53 2.31
N ARG A 224 2.18 6.42 1.31
CA ARG A 224 0.98 5.56 1.34
C ARG A 224 0.17 5.72 2.63
N GLN A 225 -0.18 6.97 2.94
CA GLN A 225 -0.96 7.32 4.12
C GLN A 225 -2.33 7.88 3.73
N ALA A 226 -3.35 7.60 4.55
CA ALA A 226 -4.71 8.08 4.29
C ALA A 226 -4.77 9.61 4.17
N VAL A 227 -3.96 10.35 4.95
CA VAL A 227 -3.93 11.80 4.91
C VAL A 227 -3.29 12.34 3.63
N THR A 228 -2.24 11.69 3.11
CA THR A 228 -1.61 12.07 1.83
C THR A 228 -2.55 11.75 0.67
N SER A 229 -3.24 10.63 0.73
CA SER A 229 -4.25 10.24 -0.27
C SER A 229 -5.45 11.20 -0.26
N ALA A 230 -5.93 11.61 0.91
CA ALA A 230 -7.00 12.62 1.01
C ALA A 230 -6.56 13.98 0.43
N GLY A 231 -5.32 14.41 0.73
CA GLY A 231 -4.76 15.66 0.20
C GLY A 231 -4.64 15.64 -1.33
N SER A 232 -4.04 14.58 -1.89
CA SER A 232 -3.91 14.43 -3.35
C SER A 232 -5.27 14.25 -4.04
N GLY A 233 -6.22 13.56 -3.40
CA GLY A 233 -7.60 13.46 -3.90
C GLY A 233 -8.32 14.81 -4.00
N CYS A 234 -8.13 15.68 -2.99
CA CYS A 234 -8.63 17.06 -3.03
C CYS A 234 -8.00 17.85 -4.20
N MET A 235 -6.67 17.74 -4.38
CA MET A 235 -6.00 18.40 -5.50
C MET A 235 -6.51 17.88 -6.85
N ALA A 236 -6.72 16.58 -7.01
CA ALA A 236 -7.20 15.99 -8.25
C ALA A 236 -8.62 16.46 -8.61
N ALA A 237 -9.49 16.61 -7.62
CA ALA A 237 -10.82 17.16 -7.84
C ALA A 237 -10.78 18.62 -8.36
N LEU A 238 -9.91 19.46 -7.77
CA LEU A 238 -9.73 20.85 -8.19
C LEU A 238 -9.06 20.95 -9.58
N ASP A 239 -8.10 20.10 -9.87
CA ASP A 239 -7.43 20.04 -11.18
C ASP A 239 -8.44 19.62 -12.28
N ALA A 240 -9.28 18.62 -12.00
CA ALA A 240 -10.32 18.16 -12.92
C ALA A 240 -11.41 19.22 -13.16
N GLU A 241 -11.86 19.92 -12.10
CA GLU A 241 -12.82 21.03 -12.23
C GLU A 241 -12.28 22.15 -13.12
N ARG A 242 -11.04 22.58 -12.87
CA ARG A 242 -10.38 23.62 -13.67
C ARG A 242 -10.29 23.21 -15.14
N PHE A 243 -9.82 21.99 -15.39
CA PHE A 243 -9.71 21.44 -16.73
C PHE A 243 -11.05 21.47 -17.47
N LEU A 244 -12.13 20.97 -16.86
CA LEU A 244 -13.47 20.98 -17.47
C LEU A 244 -13.98 22.39 -17.75
N THR A 245 -13.70 23.36 -16.86
CA THR A 245 -14.09 24.77 -17.03
C THR A 245 -13.38 25.40 -18.22
N GLU A 246 -12.10 25.12 -18.42
CA GLU A 246 -11.29 25.62 -19.53
C GLU A 246 -11.73 25.03 -20.87
N GLN A 247 -12.18 23.77 -20.90
CA GLN A 247 -12.70 23.12 -22.12
C GLN A 247 -14.10 23.65 -22.52
N SER A 248 -14.85 24.25 -21.58
CA SER A 248 -16.21 24.74 -21.82
C SER A 248 -16.24 26.18 -22.37
N ASN A 249 -15.11 26.89 -22.44
CA ASN A 249 -14.92 28.23 -22.96
C ASN A 249 -14.29 28.20 -24.37
#